data_63029761bba20708096e6db96b304f38
#
_entry.id   63029761bba20708096e6db96b304f38
#
_cell.length_a   1.000
_cell.length_b   1.000
_cell.length_c   1.000
_cell.angle_alpha   90.00
_cell.angle_beta   90.00
_cell.angle_gamma   90.00
#
_symmetry.space_group_name_H-M   'P 1'
#
loop_
_entity.id
_entity.type
_entity.pdbx_description
1 polymer ?
#
loop_
_entity_poly.entity_id
_entity_poly.type
_entity_poly.pdbx_seq_one_letter_code
_entity_poly.pdbx_strand_id
1 'polypeptide(L)'
;MDKELFKEEQRFDQLWLKVPLYILAIGNVVLFAYGFYHQLIVGEPWGDNPMSDIGLVFATGLVFLIWGAVFFLFEKTKLITSIYDKEIRIRFPPFFSKEKTIPIQMIKKMEVRKYNPITEFGGWGLRYGFRGKAYNVKGNIGLQLNFKNGKNLLIGTQKGEQVKWAISKMVRAD
;
A
#
# COMPACT_ATOMS: atom_id res chain seq x y z
N MET A 1 26.79 -6.15 17.11
CA MET A 1 26.11 -5.86 15.83
C MET A 1 24.95 -6.82 15.72
N ASP A 2 23.73 -6.32 15.57
CA ASP A 2 22.56 -7.19 15.37
C ASP A 2 22.67 -7.84 14.00
N LYS A 3 22.57 -9.16 13.95
CA LYS A 3 22.69 -9.93 12.72
C LYS A 3 21.39 -9.84 11.92
N GLU A 4 21.43 -9.33 10.68
CA GLU A 4 20.28 -9.36 9.78
C GLU A 4 20.03 -10.81 9.34
N LEU A 5 18.84 -11.33 9.64
CA LEU A 5 18.41 -12.69 9.32
C LEU A 5 17.58 -12.73 8.04
N PHE A 6 16.83 -11.63 7.76
CA PHE A 6 15.94 -11.54 6.60
C PHE A 6 15.72 -10.10 6.22
N LYS A 7 15.60 -9.84 4.91
CA LYS A 7 15.16 -8.55 4.37
C LYS A 7 14.32 -8.74 3.11
N GLU A 8 13.23 -7.99 3.05
CA GLU A 8 12.34 -7.97 1.90
C GLU A 8 11.88 -6.54 1.60
N GLU A 9 11.86 -6.18 0.32
CA GLU A 9 11.21 -4.97 -0.20
C GLU A 9 10.08 -5.41 -1.13
N GLN A 10 8.87 -4.92 -0.89
CA GLN A 10 7.69 -5.18 -1.70
C GLN A 10 7.15 -3.87 -2.26
N ARG A 11 6.68 -3.90 -3.52
CA ARG A 11 6.07 -2.78 -4.22
C ARG A 11 4.74 -3.19 -4.84
N PHE A 12 3.90 -2.21 -5.16
CA PHE A 12 2.68 -2.43 -5.94
C PHE A 12 3.04 -2.61 -7.42
N ASP A 13 3.44 -3.82 -7.81
CA ASP A 13 3.87 -4.19 -9.15
C ASP A 13 2.87 -5.13 -9.88
N GLN A 14 1.72 -5.41 -9.26
CA GLN A 14 0.72 -6.32 -9.80
C GLN A 14 0.07 -5.74 -11.06
N LEU A 15 0.20 -6.43 -12.20
CA LEU A 15 -0.38 -6.02 -13.47
C LEU A 15 -1.91 -5.93 -13.42
N TRP A 16 -2.58 -6.87 -12.73
CA TRP A 16 -4.02 -6.88 -12.59
C TRP A 16 -4.57 -5.63 -11.88
N LEU A 17 -3.74 -4.94 -11.09
CA LEU A 17 -4.08 -3.69 -10.42
C LEU A 17 -3.68 -2.47 -11.25
N LYS A 18 -2.51 -2.51 -11.88
CA LYS A 18 -1.99 -1.41 -12.72
C LYS A 18 -2.80 -1.24 -14.00
N VAL A 19 -3.13 -2.32 -14.70
CA VAL A 19 -3.83 -2.25 -16.00
C VAL A 19 -5.19 -1.53 -15.90
N PRO A 20 -6.11 -1.91 -15.00
CA PRO A 20 -7.36 -1.16 -14.83
C PRO A 20 -7.15 0.31 -14.45
N LEU A 21 -6.14 0.59 -13.62
CA LEU A 21 -5.81 1.95 -13.20
C LEU A 21 -5.38 2.82 -14.39
N TYR A 22 -4.52 2.28 -15.28
CA TYR A 22 -4.11 2.98 -16.51
C TYR A 22 -5.27 3.16 -17.48
N ILE A 23 -6.11 2.14 -17.66
CA ILE A 23 -7.30 2.24 -18.53
C ILE A 23 -8.22 3.37 -18.05
N LEU A 24 -8.51 3.43 -16.75
CA LEU A 24 -9.32 4.49 -16.16
C LEU A 24 -8.68 5.87 -16.33
N ALA A 25 -7.38 5.99 -16.12
CA ALA A 25 -6.66 7.26 -16.29
C ALA A 25 -6.70 7.73 -17.75
N ILE A 26 -6.43 6.85 -18.71
CA ILE A 26 -6.48 7.15 -20.14
C ILE A 26 -7.90 7.53 -20.55
N GLY A 27 -8.92 6.78 -20.09
CA GLY A 27 -10.32 7.10 -20.36
C GLY A 27 -10.71 8.50 -19.86
N ASN A 28 -10.26 8.89 -18.66
CA ASN A 28 -10.47 10.24 -18.15
C ASN A 28 -9.76 11.31 -18.99
N VAL A 29 -8.50 11.07 -19.39
CA VAL A 29 -7.75 12.00 -20.26
C VAL A 29 -8.49 12.21 -21.58
N VAL A 30 -8.92 11.14 -22.23
CA VAL A 30 -9.67 11.21 -23.51
C VAL A 30 -10.99 11.94 -23.32
N LEU A 31 -11.74 11.63 -22.26
CA LEU A 31 -13.02 12.26 -21.95
C LEU A 31 -12.88 13.78 -21.77
N PHE A 32 -11.95 14.21 -20.95
CA PHE A 32 -11.74 15.64 -20.71
C PHE A 32 -11.12 16.36 -21.91
N ALA A 33 -10.22 15.71 -22.67
CA ALA A 33 -9.69 16.27 -23.91
C ALA A 33 -10.81 16.50 -24.95
N TYR A 34 -11.74 15.57 -25.05
CA TYR A 34 -12.93 15.74 -25.90
C TYR A 34 -13.81 16.89 -25.42
N GLY A 35 -14.10 16.98 -24.12
CA GLY A 35 -14.89 18.09 -23.53
C GLY A 35 -14.23 19.46 -23.77
N PHE A 36 -12.91 19.56 -23.62
CA PHE A 36 -12.16 20.77 -23.97
C PHE A 36 -12.28 21.15 -25.43
N TYR A 37 -12.04 20.20 -26.32
CA TYR A 37 -12.16 20.43 -27.76
C TYR A 37 -13.56 20.91 -28.12
N HIS A 38 -14.60 20.22 -27.64
CA HIS A 38 -15.99 20.52 -27.97
C HIS A 38 -16.43 21.88 -27.42
N GLN A 39 -16.14 22.18 -26.14
CA GLN A 39 -16.66 23.40 -25.52
C GLN A 39 -15.77 24.62 -25.80
N LEU A 40 -14.45 24.51 -25.83
CA LEU A 40 -13.54 25.66 -25.94
C LEU A 40 -13.08 25.94 -27.38
N ILE A 41 -13.10 24.93 -28.26
CA ILE A 41 -12.64 25.10 -29.66
C ILE A 41 -13.83 25.16 -30.62
N VAL A 42 -14.78 24.21 -30.51
CA VAL A 42 -16.00 24.19 -31.33
C VAL A 42 -17.01 25.23 -30.86
N GLY A 43 -17.02 25.58 -29.57
CA GLY A 43 -17.93 26.56 -28.97
C GLY A 43 -19.30 25.99 -28.63
N GLU A 44 -19.47 24.66 -28.64
CA GLU A 44 -20.70 24.00 -28.27
C GLU A 44 -20.64 23.44 -26.84
N PRO A 45 -21.67 23.71 -26.01
CA PRO A 45 -21.70 23.21 -24.64
C PRO A 45 -21.55 21.69 -24.56
N TRP A 46 -20.69 21.19 -23.67
CA TRP A 46 -20.45 19.77 -23.49
C TRP A 46 -21.36 19.16 -22.42
N GLY A 47 -22.26 18.26 -22.84
CA GLY A 47 -23.18 17.51 -21.98
C GLY A 47 -24.53 18.20 -21.79
N ASP A 48 -25.46 17.51 -21.12
CA ASP A 48 -26.84 17.97 -20.91
C ASP A 48 -26.97 19.14 -19.91
N ASN A 49 -25.98 19.25 -18.99
CA ASN A 49 -25.88 20.35 -18.01
C ASN A 49 -24.45 20.88 -18.00
N PRO A 50 -24.05 21.65 -19.01
CA PRO A 50 -22.67 22.03 -19.22
C PRO A 50 -22.11 22.91 -18.09
N MET A 51 -20.91 22.66 -17.67
CA MET A 51 -20.17 23.57 -16.79
C MET A 51 -19.75 24.80 -17.56
N SER A 52 -19.50 25.91 -16.83
CA SER A 52 -18.82 27.05 -17.44
C SER A 52 -17.39 26.63 -17.87
N ASP A 53 -16.81 27.37 -18.82
CA ASP A 53 -15.42 27.10 -19.27
C ASP A 53 -14.43 27.09 -18.14
N ILE A 54 -14.52 28.02 -17.21
CA ILE A 54 -13.72 28.07 -15.99
C ILE A 54 -13.96 26.81 -15.15
N GLY A 55 -15.20 26.39 -14.98
CA GLY A 55 -15.57 25.17 -14.26
C GLY A 55 -14.93 23.92 -14.88
N LEU A 56 -14.96 23.81 -16.22
CA LEU A 56 -14.33 22.70 -16.95
C LEU A 56 -12.80 22.67 -16.75
N VAL A 57 -12.15 23.83 -16.79
CA VAL A 57 -10.70 23.95 -16.53
C VAL A 57 -10.35 23.48 -15.11
N PHE A 58 -11.11 23.96 -14.10
CA PHE A 58 -10.88 23.55 -12.71
C PHE A 58 -11.12 22.06 -12.48
N ALA A 59 -12.23 21.51 -13.01
CA ALA A 59 -12.56 20.10 -12.90
C ALA A 59 -11.46 19.22 -13.51
N THR A 60 -10.98 19.60 -14.68
CA THR A 60 -9.88 18.89 -15.36
C THR A 60 -8.59 18.95 -14.55
N GLY A 61 -8.23 20.14 -14.06
CA GLY A 61 -7.04 20.31 -13.21
C GLY A 61 -7.11 19.41 -11.96
N LEU A 62 -8.28 19.35 -11.33
CA LEU A 62 -8.50 18.47 -10.16
C LEU A 62 -8.35 16.99 -10.52
N VAL A 63 -8.91 16.55 -11.64
CA VAL A 63 -8.81 15.16 -12.13
C VAL A 63 -7.34 14.79 -12.37
N PHE A 64 -6.58 15.63 -13.05
CA PHE A 64 -5.15 15.40 -13.27
C PHE A 64 -4.33 15.38 -11.98
N LEU A 65 -4.67 16.25 -11.04
CA LEU A 65 -4.02 16.26 -9.72
C LEU A 65 -4.29 14.96 -8.95
N ILE A 66 -5.54 14.46 -8.97
CA ILE A 66 -5.92 13.19 -8.36
C ILE A 66 -5.14 12.03 -8.99
N TRP A 67 -5.10 11.94 -10.33
CA TRP A 67 -4.35 10.89 -11.02
C TRP A 67 -2.86 10.97 -10.75
N GLY A 68 -2.28 12.19 -10.74
CA GLY A 68 -0.89 12.41 -10.36
C GLY A 68 -0.59 11.91 -8.96
N ALA A 69 -1.44 12.21 -7.98
CA ALA A 69 -1.31 11.74 -6.61
C ALA A 69 -1.43 10.19 -6.52
N VAL A 70 -2.39 9.60 -7.23
CA VAL A 70 -2.57 8.14 -7.28
C VAL A 70 -1.32 7.46 -7.85
N PHE A 71 -0.81 7.90 -9.00
CA PHE A 71 0.39 7.33 -9.60
C PHE A 71 1.62 7.54 -8.71
N PHE A 72 1.78 8.72 -8.13
CA PHE A 72 2.86 8.98 -7.18
C PHE A 72 2.82 8.00 -6.00
N LEU A 73 1.65 7.78 -5.40
CA LEU A 73 1.49 6.83 -4.30
C LEU A 73 1.82 5.40 -4.74
N PHE A 74 1.35 4.96 -5.92
CA PHE A 74 1.62 3.63 -6.43
C PHE A 74 3.11 3.38 -6.68
N GLU A 75 3.82 4.35 -7.27
CA GLU A 75 5.25 4.21 -7.58
C GLU A 75 6.14 4.34 -6.33
N LYS A 76 5.77 5.20 -5.39
CA LYS A 76 6.57 5.46 -4.19
C LYS A 76 6.27 4.53 -3.03
N THR A 77 5.11 3.86 -3.03
CA THR A 77 4.74 2.97 -1.93
C THR A 77 5.54 1.67 -1.99
N LYS A 78 6.27 1.42 -0.91
CA LYS A 78 7.04 0.19 -0.72
C LYS A 78 7.06 -0.23 0.75
N LEU A 79 6.87 -1.51 1.00
CA LEU A 79 7.01 -2.11 2.31
C LEU A 79 8.40 -2.75 2.41
N ILE A 80 9.20 -2.28 3.35
CA ILE A 80 10.53 -2.82 3.65
C ILE A 80 10.46 -3.44 5.03
N THR A 81 10.72 -4.74 5.10
CA THR A 81 10.75 -5.52 6.34
C THR A 81 12.12 -6.13 6.52
N SER A 82 12.77 -5.85 7.65
CA SER A 82 14.03 -6.48 8.04
C SER A 82 13.84 -7.17 9.39
N ILE A 83 14.30 -8.43 9.50
CA ILE A 83 14.27 -9.22 10.73
C ILE A 83 15.71 -9.41 11.19
N TYR A 84 15.96 -8.98 12.40
CA TYR A 84 17.24 -9.18 13.11
C TYR A 84 17.06 -10.20 14.23
N ASP A 85 18.13 -10.57 14.87
CA ASP A 85 18.14 -11.54 15.98
C ASP A 85 17.27 -11.11 17.17
N LYS A 86 17.11 -9.79 17.45
CA LYS A 86 16.41 -9.26 18.62
C LYS A 86 15.23 -8.34 18.28
N GLU A 87 15.04 -7.97 17.02
CA GLU A 87 14.02 -7.00 16.62
C GLU A 87 13.57 -7.16 15.17
N ILE A 88 12.41 -6.61 14.87
CA ILE A 88 11.87 -6.49 13.52
C ILE A 88 11.79 -5.00 13.19
N ARG A 89 12.32 -4.60 12.04
CA ARG A 89 12.31 -3.24 11.54
C ARG A 89 11.43 -3.12 10.31
N ILE A 90 10.63 -2.06 10.26
CA ILE A 90 9.66 -1.84 9.19
C ILE A 90 9.75 -0.39 8.73
N ARG A 91 9.76 -0.20 7.39
CA ARG A 91 9.53 1.10 6.74
C ARG A 91 8.44 0.93 5.70
N PHE A 92 7.58 1.92 5.57
CA PHE A 92 6.48 1.89 4.60
C PHE A 92 6.27 3.28 3.97
N PRO A 93 7.28 3.82 3.23
CA PRO A 93 7.12 5.08 2.53
C PRO A 93 6.00 4.98 1.48
N PRO A 94 5.28 6.10 1.18
CA PRO A 94 5.44 7.40 1.80
C PRO A 94 4.73 7.55 3.17
N PHE A 95 3.96 6.56 3.62
CA PHE A 95 3.16 6.63 4.86
C PHE A 95 4.02 6.86 6.10
N PHE A 96 5.14 6.14 6.21
CA PHE A 96 6.18 6.41 7.20
C PHE A 96 7.55 5.97 6.66
N SER A 97 8.44 6.94 6.51
CA SER A 97 9.81 6.73 6.03
C SER A 97 10.78 6.43 7.17
N LYS A 98 10.47 6.90 8.38
CA LYS A 98 11.25 6.55 9.58
C LYS A 98 11.06 5.07 9.89
N GLU A 99 12.15 4.41 10.26
CA GLU A 99 12.14 3.01 10.63
C GLU A 99 11.38 2.79 11.95
N LYS A 100 10.44 1.86 11.94
CA LYS A 100 9.74 1.39 13.13
C LYS A 100 10.41 0.11 13.60
N THR A 101 11.01 0.17 14.77
CA THR A 101 11.63 -0.97 15.43
C THR A 101 10.66 -1.62 16.39
N ILE A 102 10.56 -2.94 16.32
CA ILE A 102 9.72 -3.79 17.17
C ILE A 102 10.63 -4.79 17.88
N PRO A 103 11.01 -4.53 19.14
CA PRO A 103 11.81 -5.47 19.93
C PRO A 103 11.03 -6.77 20.18
N ILE A 104 11.74 -7.89 20.14
CA ILE A 104 11.15 -9.23 20.36
C ILE A 104 10.46 -9.33 21.73
N GLN A 105 10.96 -8.62 22.75
CA GLN A 105 10.40 -8.61 24.11
C GLN A 105 8.96 -8.08 24.17
N MET A 106 8.56 -7.23 23.22
CA MET A 106 7.18 -6.71 23.13
C MET A 106 6.20 -7.73 22.52
N ILE A 107 6.73 -8.78 21.88
CA ILE A 107 5.92 -9.74 21.11
C ILE A 107 5.60 -10.94 22.01
N LYS A 108 4.31 -11.27 22.11
CA LYS A 108 3.81 -12.46 22.82
C LYS A 108 3.90 -13.71 21.92
N LYS A 109 3.47 -13.57 20.65
CA LYS A 109 3.45 -14.66 19.67
C LYS A 109 3.75 -14.13 18.26
N MET A 110 4.53 -14.89 17.50
CA MET A 110 4.78 -14.68 16.07
C MET A 110 4.38 -15.93 15.30
N GLU A 111 3.72 -15.74 14.16
CA GLU A 111 3.39 -16.83 13.25
C GLU A 111 3.27 -16.33 11.82
N VAL A 112 3.74 -17.14 10.87
CA VAL A 112 3.47 -16.90 9.45
C VAL A 112 2.19 -17.63 9.07
N ARG A 113 1.20 -16.88 8.58
CA ARG A 113 -0.11 -17.44 8.22
C ARG A 113 -0.59 -16.92 6.87
N LYS A 114 -1.51 -17.65 6.27
CA LYS A 114 -2.37 -17.12 5.21
C LYS A 114 -3.43 -16.19 5.81
N TYR A 115 -3.79 -15.16 5.09
CA TYR A 115 -4.87 -14.23 5.45
C TYR A 115 -5.63 -13.79 4.20
N ASN A 116 -6.82 -13.25 4.38
CA ASN A 116 -7.55 -12.64 3.28
C ASN A 116 -7.41 -11.11 3.38
N PRO A 117 -6.68 -10.46 2.45
CA PRO A 117 -6.45 -9.02 2.50
C PRO A 117 -7.74 -8.21 2.52
N ILE A 118 -8.74 -8.61 1.72
CA ILE A 118 -9.99 -7.87 1.54
C ILE A 118 -10.89 -8.03 2.76
N THR A 119 -11.19 -9.27 3.18
CA THR A 119 -12.16 -9.51 4.26
C THR A 119 -11.62 -9.21 5.65
N GLU A 120 -10.31 -9.41 5.89
CA GLU A 120 -9.71 -9.16 7.19
C GLU A 120 -9.27 -7.70 7.39
N PHE A 121 -8.89 -7.00 6.31
CA PHE A 121 -8.25 -5.69 6.39
C PHE A 121 -8.77 -4.64 5.38
N GLY A 122 -9.74 -4.98 4.52
CA GLY A 122 -10.27 -4.06 3.52
C GLY A 122 -9.32 -3.78 2.35
N GLY A 123 -8.36 -4.68 2.08
CA GLY A 123 -7.43 -4.59 0.96
C GLY A 123 -5.96 -4.52 1.36
N TRP A 124 -5.13 -4.09 0.40
CA TRP A 124 -3.69 -3.90 0.59
C TRP A 124 -3.36 -2.46 0.99
N GLY A 125 -2.18 -2.26 1.58
CA GLY A 125 -1.65 -0.96 2.02
C GLY A 125 -1.44 -0.88 3.52
N LEU A 126 -1.54 0.35 4.06
CA LEU A 126 -1.62 0.62 5.48
C LEU A 126 -3.08 0.46 5.90
N ARG A 127 -3.41 -0.61 6.59
CA ARG A 127 -4.79 -0.95 6.92
C ARG A 127 -5.04 -1.10 8.42
N TYR A 128 -6.29 -0.83 8.80
CA TYR A 128 -6.83 -1.04 10.14
C TYR A 128 -8.09 -1.87 9.99
N GLY A 129 -8.07 -3.08 10.47
CA GLY A 129 -9.21 -4.01 10.42
C GLY A 129 -9.61 -4.51 11.80
N PHE A 130 -10.64 -5.34 11.85
CA PHE A 130 -11.12 -5.95 13.10
C PHE A 130 -10.06 -6.80 13.82
N ARG A 131 -9.07 -7.28 13.09
CA ARG A 131 -7.97 -8.09 13.62
C ARG A 131 -6.71 -7.28 13.95
N GLY A 132 -6.80 -5.96 13.95
CA GLY A 132 -5.69 -5.07 14.22
C GLY A 132 -5.14 -4.35 12.99
N LYS A 133 -3.87 -3.98 13.03
CA LYS A 133 -3.20 -3.29 11.93
C LYS A 133 -2.63 -4.28 10.91
N ALA A 134 -2.59 -3.87 9.64
CA ALA A 134 -1.85 -4.59 8.62
C ALA A 134 -0.99 -3.63 7.77
N TYR A 135 0.22 -4.07 7.47
CA TYR A 135 1.13 -3.47 6.49
C TYR A 135 1.36 -4.52 5.40
N ASN A 136 0.71 -4.36 4.28
CA ASN A 136 0.80 -5.31 3.18
C ASN A 136 0.77 -4.59 1.83
N VAL A 137 1.36 -5.19 0.82
CA VAL A 137 1.43 -4.61 -0.54
C VAL A 137 0.81 -5.56 -1.54
N LYS A 138 1.08 -6.85 -1.42
CA LYS A 138 0.54 -7.89 -2.32
C LYS A 138 0.49 -9.25 -1.63
N GLY A 139 -0.22 -10.20 -2.27
CA GLY A 139 -0.34 -11.57 -1.78
C GLY A 139 -1.26 -11.73 -0.58
N ASN A 140 -1.20 -12.91 0.00
CA ASN A 140 -2.07 -13.35 1.08
C ASN A 140 -1.33 -14.15 2.18
N ILE A 141 -0.01 -14.00 2.24
CA ILE A 141 0.83 -14.57 3.31
C ILE A 141 1.39 -13.41 4.12
N GLY A 142 1.42 -13.54 5.43
CA GLY A 142 1.95 -12.51 6.30
C GLY A 142 2.47 -13.04 7.63
N LEU A 143 3.39 -12.28 8.23
CA LEU A 143 3.86 -12.46 9.58
C LEU A 143 2.87 -11.77 10.54
N GLN A 144 2.16 -12.55 11.31
CA GLN A 144 1.27 -12.09 12.37
C GLN A 144 2.07 -11.90 13.65
N LEU A 145 2.03 -10.69 14.19
CA LEU A 145 2.60 -10.34 15.49
C LEU A 145 1.46 -10.07 16.46
N ASN A 146 1.45 -10.80 17.57
CA ASN A 146 0.57 -10.57 18.70
C ASN A 146 1.41 -9.97 19.82
N PHE A 147 1.11 -8.75 20.23
CA PHE A 147 1.87 -8.04 21.27
C PHE A 147 1.39 -8.39 22.67
N LYS A 148 2.27 -8.23 23.67
CA LYS A 148 1.93 -8.43 25.09
C LYS A 148 0.83 -7.47 25.59
N ASN A 149 0.66 -6.31 24.94
CA ASN A 149 -0.39 -5.33 25.25
C ASN A 149 -1.73 -5.60 24.54
N GLY A 150 -1.91 -6.79 23.96
CA GLY A 150 -3.13 -7.21 23.27
C GLY A 150 -3.30 -6.68 21.84
N LYS A 151 -2.44 -5.78 21.36
CA LYS A 151 -2.49 -5.29 19.98
C LYS A 151 -1.96 -6.35 19.00
N ASN A 152 -2.42 -6.25 17.74
CA ASN A 152 -2.02 -7.15 16.68
C ASN A 152 -1.52 -6.36 15.48
N LEU A 153 -0.48 -6.90 14.81
CA LEU A 153 0.06 -6.37 13.56
C LEU A 153 0.33 -7.52 12.59
N LEU A 154 -0.17 -7.40 11.38
CA LEU A 154 0.17 -8.30 10.28
C LEU A 154 1.12 -7.56 9.33
N ILE A 155 2.21 -8.21 8.95
CA ILE A 155 3.20 -7.74 7.97
C ILE A 155 3.14 -8.68 6.78
N GLY A 156 2.67 -8.20 5.62
CA GLY A 156 2.62 -9.01 4.39
C GLY A 156 4.01 -9.46 3.95
N THR A 157 4.11 -10.66 3.39
CA THR A 157 5.36 -11.18 2.83
C THR A 157 5.09 -12.05 1.60
N GLN A 158 6.02 -12.05 0.64
CA GLN A 158 6.05 -12.99 -0.48
C GLN A 158 6.97 -14.19 -0.20
N LYS A 159 7.76 -14.12 0.89
CA LYS A 159 8.81 -15.06 1.24
C LYS A 159 8.50 -15.76 2.58
N GLY A 160 7.27 -16.31 2.70
CA GLY A 160 6.77 -16.88 3.95
C GLY A 160 7.71 -17.89 4.61
N GLU A 161 8.32 -18.81 3.84
CA GLU A 161 9.23 -19.82 4.40
C GLU A 161 10.53 -19.20 4.92
N GLN A 162 11.07 -18.18 4.23
CA GLN A 162 12.25 -17.46 4.71
C GLN A 162 11.94 -16.67 5.99
N VAL A 163 10.74 -16.08 6.09
CA VAL A 163 10.30 -15.42 7.33
C VAL A 163 10.15 -16.43 8.46
N LYS A 164 9.55 -17.61 8.21
CA LYS A 164 9.47 -18.69 9.21
C LYS A 164 10.86 -19.08 9.74
N TRP A 165 11.81 -19.26 8.82
CA TRP A 165 13.19 -19.55 9.20
C TRP A 165 13.79 -18.41 10.03
N ALA A 166 13.64 -17.15 9.60
CA ALA A 166 14.21 -16.00 10.31
C ALA A 166 13.66 -15.88 11.74
N ILE A 167 12.33 -15.98 11.92
CA ILE A 167 11.73 -15.87 13.26
C ILE A 167 12.12 -17.05 14.17
N SER A 168 12.43 -18.24 13.61
CA SER A 168 12.91 -19.37 14.39
C SER A 168 14.33 -19.17 14.93
N LYS A 169 15.11 -18.28 14.30
CA LYS A 169 16.47 -17.92 14.69
C LYS A 169 16.56 -16.71 15.62
N MET A 170 15.45 -15.98 15.81
CA MET A 170 15.43 -14.87 16.76
C MET A 170 15.68 -15.35 18.17
N VAL A 171 16.61 -14.70 18.84
CA VAL A 171 16.95 -15.01 20.23
C VAL A 171 15.92 -14.34 21.14
N ARG A 172 15.12 -15.13 21.84
CA ARG A 172 14.31 -14.64 22.94
C ARG A 172 15.24 -14.43 24.13
N ALA A 173 15.34 -13.20 24.60
CA ALA A 173 15.91 -12.96 25.91
C ALA A 173 14.87 -13.44 26.96
N ASP A 174 15.22 -14.48 27.68
CA ASP A 174 14.46 -14.96 28.84
C ASP A 174 14.53 -13.95 30.00
#